data_8fab44fc97c139221be9a294159007e2
#
_entry.id   8fab44fc97c139221be9a294159007e2
#
_cell.length_a   1.000
_cell.length_b   1.000
_cell.length_c   1.000
_cell.angle_alpha   90.00
_cell.angle_beta   90.00
_cell.angle_gamma   90.00
#
_symmetry.space_group_name_H-M   'P 1'
#
loop_
_entity.id
_entity.type
_entity.pdbx_description
1 polymer ?
#
loop_
_entity_poly.entity_id
_entity_poly.type
_entity_poly.pdbx_seq_one_letter_code
_entity_poly.pdbx_strand_id
1 'polypeptide(L)'
;MDKTYTDMIMMNRITVACVVLAGCVTMFSGCRKDKIEPPVPLDPDNIAVREDRKPFHKSDPMTGKTPSAKVSSDKLKLHFFGWGEEQDFSFNLIFPKDKEYERVIIAYTMTSFFEGPASYDNTTMLFVRNKTDGQWYELTRAFTPYGNAFNSSWSKTFWIDVSEYSSMLSGGTEFRLYYGGFDATPTRSHAVRLDFNLYEGKPSKKVVWTSKVYDSSRDGNSGYRGWSYGVKGHDIEDASRLGKREFTLPQEVKSLLMKVAVSGHGHDQGRFIERTGYVTRNAAEFDENTYTIVINGVTQKKTGRIFYSNKDNYPQAGTYLYDRANWAPGNPLNVHYWTITPPESSRRLSLDLNLEKFESQFTDPKAEGCAQYIVEVDLFGLSD
;
A
#
# COMPACT_ATOMS: atom_id res chain seq x y z
N MET A 1 55.35 8.45 -8.36
CA MET A 1 54.16 7.93 -7.73
C MET A 1 52.96 8.65 -8.33
N ASP A 2 52.26 8.12 -8.92
CA ASP A 2 51.90 7.36 -10.08
C ASP A 2 50.61 7.98 -10.65
N LYS A 3 50.80 8.70 -11.76
CA LYS A 3 49.68 9.32 -12.53
C LYS A 3 48.73 8.31 -13.18
N THR A 4 49.13 7.04 -13.21
CA THR A 4 48.39 5.97 -13.89
C THR A 4 47.18 5.42 -13.14
N TYR A 5 47.14 5.58 -11.83
CA TYR A 5 46.03 5.04 -11.02
C TYR A 5 44.79 5.95 -11.00
N THR A 6 44.99 7.24 -11.09
CA THR A 6 43.91 8.24 -11.09
C THR A 6 43.12 8.24 -12.41
N ASP A 7 43.81 8.03 -13.53
CA ASP A 7 43.19 8.03 -14.86
C ASP A 7 42.36 6.74 -15.09
N MET A 8 42.76 5.62 -14.50
CA MET A 8 42.01 4.36 -14.62
C MET A 8 40.68 4.38 -13.81
N ILE A 9 40.65 5.12 -12.70
CA ILE A 9 39.42 5.29 -11.90
C ILE A 9 38.46 6.26 -12.58
N MET A 10 38.95 7.30 -13.25
CA MET A 10 38.10 8.22 -14.01
C MET A 10 37.51 7.57 -15.27
N MET A 11 38.28 6.77 -16.01
CA MET A 11 37.76 6.06 -17.18
C MET A 11 36.66 5.05 -16.83
N ASN A 12 36.77 4.31 -15.72
CA ASN A 12 35.72 3.38 -15.27
C ASN A 12 34.43 4.11 -14.85
N ARG A 13 34.54 5.31 -14.28
CA ARG A 13 33.35 6.09 -13.89
C ARG A 13 32.60 6.68 -15.09
N ILE A 14 33.31 7.10 -16.13
CA ILE A 14 32.68 7.63 -17.33
C ILE A 14 32.03 6.51 -18.17
N THR A 15 32.64 5.32 -18.23
CA THR A 15 32.08 4.18 -18.97
C THR A 15 30.79 3.65 -18.30
N VAL A 16 30.73 3.60 -16.98
CA VAL A 16 29.51 3.18 -16.25
C VAL A 16 28.39 4.22 -16.38
N ALA A 17 28.72 5.53 -16.35
CA ALA A 17 27.72 6.58 -16.55
C ALA A 17 27.16 6.60 -17.98
N CYS A 18 27.98 6.35 -18.99
CA CYS A 18 27.53 6.29 -20.39
C CYS A 18 26.67 5.04 -20.69
N VAL A 19 26.94 3.89 -20.06
CA VAL A 19 26.11 2.68 -20.24
C VAL A 19 24.75 2.83 -19.59
N VAL A 20 24.66 3.49 -18.43
CA VAL A 20 23.36 3.77 -17.77
C VAL A 20 22.55 4.81 -18.56
N LEU A 21 23.19 5.86 -19.11
CA LEU A 21 22.49 6.83 -19.97
C LEU A 21 22.07 6.24 -21.32
N ALA A 22 22.89 5.39 -21.93
CA ALA A 22 22.53 4.72 -23.19
C ALA A 22 21.39 3.72 -23.02
N GLY A 23 21.32 3.01 -21.89
CA GLY A 23 20.20 2.13 -21.54
C GLY A 23 18.88 2.87 -21.33
N CYS A 24 18.90 4.06 -20.75
CA CYS A 24 17.71 4.88 -20.56
C CYS A 24 17.20 5.53 -21.86
N VAL A 25 18.08 5.90 -22.79
CA VAL A 25 17.68 6.56 -24.04
C VAL A 25 17.09 5.58 -25.06
N THR A 26 17.49 4.32 -25.05
CA THR A 26 16.93 3.30 -25.94
C THR A 26 15.57 2.77 -25.51
N MET A 27 15.15 2.99 -24.24
CA MET A 27 13.82 2.59 -23.77
C MET A 27 12.68 3.53 -24.21
N PHE A 28 12.99 4.74 -24.74
CA PHE A 28 11.96 5.71 -25.14
C PHE A 28 11.47 5.59 -26.58
N SER A 29 12.08 4.76 -27.42
CA SER A 29 11.76 4.71 -28.86
C SER A 29 10.77 3.63 -29.27
N GLY A 30 10.06 2.98 -28.31
CA GLY A 30 9.14 1.87 -28.58
C GLY A 30 7.70 2.06 -28.15
N CYS A 31 7.25 3.26 -27.79
CA CYS A 31 5.83 3.48 -27.47
C CYS A 31 4.94 3.35 -28.71
N ARG A 32 4.59 2.13 -29.11
CA ARG A 32 3.40 1.90 -29.92
C ARG A 32 2.17 2.15 -29.06
N LYS A 33 1.33 3.07 -29.49
CA LYS A 33 -0.05 3.25 -29.00
C LYS A 33 -0.90 2.08 -29.52
N ASP A 34 -0.68 0.89 -29.02
CA ASP A 34 -1.62 -0.19 -29.30
C ASP A 34 -2.89 0.09 -28.48
N LYS A 35 -4.04 -0.18 -29.11
CA LYS A 35 -5.34 0.02 -28.50
C LYS A 35 -5.39 -0.81 -27.22
N ILE A 36 -5.31 -0.13 -26.09
CA ILE A 36 -5.58 -0.75 -24.78
C ILE A 36 -7.06 -1.14 -24.83
N GLU A 37 -7.33 -2.42 -24.89
CA GLU A 37 -8.70 -2.90 -24.70
C GLU A 37 -9.17 -2.40 -23.31
N PRO A 38 -10.39 -1.87 -23.24
CA PRO A 38 -10.92 -1.46 -21.95
C PRO A 38 -10.89 -2.68 -21.02
N PRO A 39 -10.46 -2.51 -19.77
CA PRO A 39 -10.45 -3.58 -18.80
C PRO A 39 -11.83 -4.26 -18.76
N VAL A 40 -11.84 -5.58 -18.67
CA VAL A 40 -13.07 -6.35 -18.51
C VAL A 40 -13.85 -5.73 -17.35
N PRO A 41 -15.11 -5.31 -17.57
CA PRO A 41 -15.91 -4.74 -16.48
C PRO A 41 -15.91 -5.72 -15.31
N LEU A 42 -15.56 -5.23 -14.13
CA LEU A 42 -15.73 -6.03 -12.91
C LEU A 42 -17.21 -6.39 -12.80
N ASP A 43 -17.49 -7.64 -12.48
CA ASP A 43 -18.83 -8.08 -12.16
C ASP A 43 -19.36 -7.18 -11.02
N PRO A 44 -20.37 -6.35 -11.25
CA PRO A 44 -20.90 -5.41 -10.25
C PRO A 44 -21.35 -6.11 -8.98
N ASP A 45 -21.72 -7.39 -9.04
CA ASP A 45 -22.09 -8.20 -7.88
C ASP A 45 -20.89 -8.66 -7.04
N ASN A 46 -19.67 -8.53 -7.58
CA ASN A 46 -18.41 -8.87 -6.89
C ASN A 46 -17.64 -7.69 -6.33
N ILE A 47 -18.07 -6.46 -6.58
CA ILE A 47 -17.49 -5.25 -5.98
C ILE A 47 -18.43 -4.75 -4.89
N ALA A 48 -18.19 -5.17 -3.66
CA ALA A 48 -18.76 -4.47 -2.52
C ALA A 48 -17.96 -3.19 -2.25
N VAL A 49 -18.02 -2.25 -3.13
CA VAL A 49 -17.70 -0.88 -2.79
C VAL A 49 -18.83 -0.42 -1.88
N ARG A 50 -18.57 -0.29 -0.58
CA ARG A 50 -19.44 0.57 0.22
C ARG A 50 -19.35 1.94 -0.43
N GLU A 51 -20.44 2.44 -1.01
CA GLU A 51 -20.47 3.73 -1.70
C GLU A 51 -20.01 4.89 -0.80
N ASP A 52 -20.12 4.72 0.52
CA ASP A 52 -19.64 5.64 1.54
C ASP A 52 -18.14 5.48 1.89
N ARG A 53 -17.46 4.45 1.37
CA ARG A 53 -16.07 4.10 1.69
C ARG A 53 -15.20 4.14 0.43
N LYS A 54 -14.73 5.32 0.12
CA LYS A 54 -13.65 5.46 -0.87
C LYS A 54 -12.31 5.18 -0.17
N PRO A 55 -11.32 4.60 -0.87
CA PRO A 55 -10.00 4.35 -0.30
C PRO A 55 -9.35 5.63 0.20
N PHE A 56 -9.56 6.75 -0.50
CA PHE A 56 -9.12 8.09 -0.11
C PHE A 56 -9.90 9.16 -0.87
N HIS A 57 -9.83 10.40 -0.38
CA HIS A 57 -10.41 11.56 -1.01
C HIS A 57 -9.34 12.61 -1.36
N LYS A 58 -9.48 13.29 -2.50
CA LYS A 58 -8.58 14.38 -2.92
C LYS A 58 -8.96 15.72 -2.26
N SER A 59 -10.11 15.80 -1.63
CA SER A 59 -10.60 16.93 -0.84
C SER A 59 -11.22 16.43 0.46
N ASP A 60 -11.32 17.30 1.46
CA ASP A 60 -11.92 16.92 2.75
C ASP A 60 -13.36 16.43 2.56
N PRO A 61 -13.66 15.15 2.87
CA PRO A 61 -15.02 14.61 2.75
C PRO A 61 -16.00 15.18 3.78
N MET A 62 -15.48 15.86 4.82
CA MET A 62 -16.25 16.50 5.88
C MET A 62 -16.31 18.02 5.72
N THR A 63 -16.13 18.54 4.48
CA THR A 63 -16.19 19.98 4.20
C THR A 63 -17.46 20.60 4.79
N GLY A 64 -17.30 21.68 5.56
CA GLY A 64 -18.40 22.35 6.26
C GLY A 64 -18.70 21.81 7.66
N LYS A 65 -18.11 20.69 8.09
CA LYS A 65 -18.17 20.21 9.45
C LYS A 65 -16.86 20.48 10.20
N THR A 66 -16.97 21.01 11.41
CA THR A 66 -15.80 21.19 12.29
C THR A 66 -15.56 19.92 13.09
N PRO A 67 -14.35 19.36 13.11
CA PRO A 67 -14.05 18.21 13.96
C PRO A 67 -14.18 18.57 15.44
N SER A 68 -14.70 17.67 16.25
CA SER A 68 -14.85 17.82 17.70
C SER A 68 -13.49 17.87 18.40
N ALA A 69 -12.51 17.19 17.84
CA ALA A 69 -11.11 17.24 18.27
C ALA A 69 -10.18 16.99 17.07
N LYS A 70 -8.97 17.50 17.18
CA LYS A 70 -7.89 17.24 16.22
C LYS A 70 -6.65 16.76 16.97
N VAL A 71 -6.08 15.65 16.52
CA VAL A 71 -4.82 15.10 17.04
C VAL A 71 -3.82 15.07 15.91
N SER A 72 -2.65 15.66 16.11
CA SER A 72 -1.66 15.86 15.06
C SER A 72 -0.32 15.23 15.43
N SER A 73 0.35 14.64 14.47
CA SER A 73 1.75 14.26 14.61
C SER A 73 2.67 15.46 14.43
N ASP A 74 3.91 15.32 14.88
CA ASP A 74 5.00 16.11 14.34
C ASP A 74 5.19 15.82 12.86
N LYS A 75 6.00 16.64 12.20
CA LYS A 75 6.41 16.42 10.82
C LYS A 75 7.47 15.33 10.78
N LEU A 76 7.10 14.13 10.36
CA LEU A 76 7.97 12.97 10.27
C LEU A 76 8.83 13.08 9.00
N LYS A 77 10.13 13.19 9.16
CA LYS A 77 11.08 13.35 8.06
C LYS A 77 11.48 11.95 7.56
N LEU A 78 11.20 11.68 6.30
CA LEU A 78 11.50 10.40 5.64
C LEU A 78 12.72 10.58 4.76
N HIS A 79 13.80 9.89 5.08
CA HIS A 79 15.01 9.94 4.28
C HIS A 79 15.70 8.57 4.28
N PHE A 80 16.02 8.09 3.10
CA PHE A 80 16.71 6.83 2.93
C PHE A 80 18.22 7.07 2.90
N PHE A 81 18.94 6.51 3.87
CA PHE A 81 20.39 6.69 4.00
C PHE A 81 21.22 5.56 3.38
N GLY A 82 20.59 4.53 2.84
CA GLY A 82 21.24 3.38 2.22
C GLY A 82 20.56 2.07 2.59
N TRP A 83 20.96 1.01 1.91
CA TRP A 83 20.45 -0.33 2.18
C TRP A 83 20.90 -0.82 3.56
N GLY A 84 19.96 -1.34 4.35
CA GLY A 84 20.19 -1.81 5.71
C GLY A 84 19.87 -0.79 6.79
N GLU A 85 19.59 0.46 6.45
CA GLU A 85 19.08 1.46 7.37
C GLU A 85 17.61 1.19 7.71
N GLU A 86 17.26 1.34 8.98
CA GLU A 86 15.86 1.24 9.40
C GLU A 86 15.09 2.47 8.96
N GLN A 87 13.91 2.24 8.40
CA GLN A 87 13.01 3.28 7.90
C GLN A 87 11.67 3.25 8.63
N ASP A 88 11.64 2.75 9.87
CA ASP A 88 10.48 2.73 10.73
C ASP A 88 10.54 3.86 11.75
N PHE A 89 9.49 4.66 11.78
CA PHE A 89 9.31 5.76 12.73
C PHE A 89 8.20 5.39 13.71
N SER A 90 8.56 5.00 14.93
CA SER A 90 7.58 4.79 16.01
C SER A 90 7.32 6.10 16.74
N PHE A 91 6.06 6.43 16.99
CA PHE A 91 5.64 7.62 17.71
C PHE A 91 4.32 7.39 18.43
N ASN A 92 4.02 8.24 19.41
CA ASN A 92 2.79 8.18 20.18
C ASN A 92 1.96 9.46 19.99
N LEU A 93 0.64 9.27 19.90
CA LEU A 93 -0.32 10.37 19.92
C LEU A 93 -1.31 10.17 21.07
N ILE A 94 -1.81 11.26 21.63
CA ILE A 94 -2.78 11.22 22.74
C ILE A 94 -4.14 11.63 22.21
N PHE A 95 -5.08 10.66 22.20
CA PHE A 95 -6.46 10.85 21.80
C PHE A 95 -7.37 11.09 23.02
N PRO A 96 -8.51 11.78 22.84
CA PRO A 96 -9.54 11.83 23.87
C PRO A 96 -9.97 10.42 24.31
N LYS A 97 -10.23 10.25 25.61
CA LYS A 97 -10.74 8.98 26.17
C LYS A 97 -12.27 9.00 26.21
N ASP A 98 -12.85 7.81 26.21
CA ASP A 98 -14.28 7.59 26.44
C ASP A 98 -15.18 8.36 25.47
N LYS A 99 -14.74 8.47 24.21
CA LYS A 99 -15.48 9.12 23.14
C LYS A 99 -15.85 8.11 22.05
N GLU A 100 -17.05 8.29 21.49
CA GLU A 100 -17.46 7.62 20.26
C GLU A 100 -17.38 8.61 19.08
N TYR A 101 -16.94 8.12 17.93
CA TYR A 101 -16.79 8.93 16.74
C TYR A 101 -17.66 8.38 15.61
N GLU A 102 -18.49 9.24 15.01
CA GLU A 102 -19.20 8.90 13.77
C GLU A 102 -18.22 8.78 12.60
N ARG A 103 -17.13 9.59 12.64
CA ARG A 103 -16.05 9.58 11.63
C ARG A 103 -14.70 9.91 12.25
N VAL A 104 -13.67 9.27 11.70
CA VAL A 104 -12.27 9.63 11.93
C VAL A 104 -11.58 9.75 10.57
N ILE A 105 -11.15 10.96 10.23
CA ILE A 105 -10.52 11.27 8.95
C ILE A 105 -9.09 11.72 9.18
N ILE A 106 -8.14 11.03 8.56
CA ILE A 106 -6.75 11.46 8.55
C ILE A 106 -6.53 12.39 7.35
N ALA A 107 -6.12 13.64 7.61
CA ALA A 107 -5.47 14.44 6.60
C ALA A 107 -3.98 14.03 6.54
N TYR A 108 -3.66 13.17 5.58
CA TYR A 108 -2.32 12.67 5.32
C TYR A 108 -1.60 13.61 4.37
N THR A 109 -0.68 14.41 4.90
CA THR A 109 0.04 15.43 4.12
C THR A 109 1.47 14.99 3.88
N MET A 110 1.81 14.76 2.61
CA MET A 110 3.20 14.61 2.16
C MET A 110 3.74 15.95 1.71
N THR A 111 4.96 16.27 2.08
CA THR A 111 5.67 17.48 1.64
C THR A 111 7.07 17.12 1.19
N SER A 112 7.65 17.96 0.35
CA SER A 112 9.09 17.92 0.12
C SER A 112 9.86 18.17 1.40
N PHE A 113 11.03 17.58 1.46
CA PHE A 113 12.05 17.91 2.43
C PHE A 113 13.37 18.13 1.69
N PHE A 114 14.16 19.13 2.10
CA PHE A 114 15.32 19.64 1.37
C PHE A 114 14.93 20.31 0.03
N GLU A 115 15.63 19.99 -1.07
CA GLU A 115 15.46 20.63 -2.39
C GLU A 115 14.22 20.16 -3.15
N GLY A 116 13.66 19.03 -2.76
CA GLY A 116 12.48 18.46 -3.41
C GLY A 116 12.18 17.04 -2.92
N PRO A 117 11.11 16.43 -3.45
CA PRO A 117 10.81 15.03 -3.21
C PRO A 117 11.93 14.11 -3.73
N ALA A 118 12.07 12.91 -3.14
CA ALA A 118 12.97 11.87 -3.64
C ALA A 118 12.68 11.54 -5.12
N SER A 119 13.71 11.10 -5.85
CA SER A 119 13.64 10.94 -7.32
C SER A 119 12.65 9.86 -7.74
N TYR A 120 12.50 8.82 -6.92
CA TYR A 120 11.65 7.67 -7.20
C TYR A 120 10.42 7.63 -6.31
N ASP A 121 9.41 6.93 -6.78
CA ASP A 121 8.21 6.60 -6.02
C ASP A 121 8.53 5.54 -4.94
N ASN A 122 8.21 5.86 -3.71
CA ASN A 122 8.50 5.05 -2.55
C ASN A 122 7.25 4.78 -1.75
N THR A 123 7.19 3.60 -1.13
CA THR A 123 6.06 3.19 -0.31
C THR A 123 6.16 3.79 1.10
N THR A 124 5.06 4.34 1.59
CA THR A 124 4.85 4.67 3.00
C THR A 124 3.69 3.88 3.55
N MET A 125 3.82 3.29 4.74
CA MET A 125 2.77 2.51 5.39
C MET A 125 2.59 3.00 6.82
N LEU A 126 1.36 3.42 7.16
CA LEU A 126 1.01 3.89 8.49
C LEU A 126 0.27 2.80 9.24
N PHE A 127 0.82 2.41 10.38
CA PHE A 127 0.23 1.42 11.27
C PHE A 127 -0.20 2.04 12.60
N VAL A 128 -1.23 1.47 13.20
CA VAL A 128 -1.64 1.70 14.59
C VAL A 128 -1.53 0.39 15.36
N ARG A 129 -1.08 0.45 16.62
CA ARG A 129 -1.04 -0.71 17.50
C ARG A 129 -2.36 -0.86 18.25
N ASN A 130 -2.99 -2.01 18.09
CA ASN A 130 -4.16 -2.36 18.86
C ASN A 130 -3.74 -2.83 20.27
N LYS A 131 -4.21 -2.15 21.30
CA LYS A 131 -3.89 -2.47 22.71
C LYS A 131 -4.49 -3.78 23.18
N THR A 132 -5.57 -4.25 22.53
CA THR A 132 -6.28 -5.45 22.93
C THR A 132 -5.53 -6.73 22.55
N ASP A 133 -4.95 -6.78 21.37
CA ASP A 133 -4.24 -7.95 20.86
C ASP A 133 -2.73 -7.71 20.64
N GLY A 134 -2.28 -6.46 20.78
CA GLY A 134 -0.89 -6.06 20.61
C GLY A 134 -0.39 -6.05 19.17
N GLN A 135 -1.27 -6.25 18.20
CA GLN A 135 -0.90 -6.31 16.77
C GLN A 135 -0.91 -4.94 16.12
N TRP A 136 -0.14 -4.82 15.03
CA TRP A 136 -0.11 -3.65 14.16
C TRP A 136 -1.17 -3.77 13.07
N TYR A 137 -1.96 -2.72 12.86
CA TYR A 137 -2.99 -2.64 11.84
C TYR A 137 -2.65 -1.52 10.86
N GLU A 138 -2.59 -1.81 9.57
CA GLU A 138 -2.31 -0.83 8.54
C GLU A 138 -3.49 0.11 8.33
N LEU A 139 -3.38 1.36 8.78
CA LEU A 139 -4.40 2.37 8.53
C LEU A 139 -4.45 2.77 7.06
N THR A 140 -3.28 2.99 6.47
CA THR A 140 -3.15 3.39 5.07
C THR A 140 -1.76 3.11 4.54
N ARG A 141 -1.68 2.94 3.23
CA ARG A 141 -0.46 2.89 2.43
C ARG A 141 -0.52 4.00 1.40
N ALA A 142 0.54 4.79 1.28
CA ALA A 142 0.63 5.85 0.30
C ALA A 142 1.99 5.82 -0.40
N PHE A 143 2.02 6.34 -1.61
CA PHE A 143 3.22 6.33 -2.45
C PHE A 143 3.67 7.75 -2.69
N THR A 144 4.99 7.97 -2.63
CA THR A 144 5.56 9.25 -3.00
C THR A 144 5.54 9.42 -4.52
N PRO A 145 5.60 10.64 -5.05
CA PRO A 145 5.69 10.85 -6.49
C PRO A 145 7.11 10.63 -6.99
N TYR A 146 7.27 10.54 -8.31
CA TYR A 146 8.56 10.74 -8.96
C TYR A 146 9.00 12.20 -8.80
N GLY A 147 9.89 12.45 -7.88
CA GLY A 147 10.19 13.77 -7.36
C GLY A 147 10.93 14.72 -8.28
N ASN A 148 11.62 14.22 -9.33
CA ASN A 148 12.43 15.07 -10.22
C ASN A 148 11.63 16.14 -10.98
N ALA A 149 10.30 15.98 -11.09
CA ALA A 149 9.42 16.99 -11.67
C ALA A 149 9.06 18.13 -10.68
N PHE A 150 9.46 18.04 -9.40
CA PHE A 150 9.01 18.93 -8.33
C PHE A 150 10.20 19.55 -7.59
N ASN A 151 9.94 20.68 -6.95
CA ASN A 151 10.89 21.41 -6.10
C ASN A 151 10.49 21.35 -4.62
N SER A 152 11.17 22.12 -3.78
CA SER A 152 10.95 22.18 -2.34
C SER A 152 9.56 22.67 -1.90
N SER A 153 8.79 23.29 -2.79
CA SER A 153 7.43 23.76 -2.50
C SER A 153 6.36 22.68 -2.67
N TRP A 154 6.72 21.50 -3.19
CA TRP A 154 5.74 20.44 -3.42
C TRP A 154 5.10 19.96 -2.12
N SER A 155 3.79 19.87 -2.14
CA SER A 155 2.98 19.34 -1.04
C SER A 155 1.69 18.74 -1.58
N LYS A 156 1.21 17.67 -0.96
CA LYS A 156 -0.06 17.04 -1.30
C LYS A 156 -0.73 16.45 -0.07
N THR A 157 -2.01 16.72 0.09
CA THR A 157 -2.82 16.18 1.18
C THR A 157 -3.89 15.27 0.62
N PHE A 158 -4.08 14.14 1.28
CA PHE A 158 -5.19 13.20 1.08
C PHE A 158 -5.97 13.05 2.37
N TRP A 159 -7.27 12.79 2.24
CA TRP A 159 -8.15 12.53 3.37
C TRP A 159 -8.54 11.06 3.34
N ILE A 160 -8.27 10.35 4.42
CA ILE A 160 -8.40 8.91 4.52
C ILE A 160 -9.35 8.62 5.68
N ASP A 161 -10.47 7.94 5.39
CA ASP A 161 -11.42 7.51 6.42
C ASP A 161 -10.89 6.25 7.11
N VAL A 162 -10.63 6.37 8.40
CA VAL A 162 -10.14 5.29 9.27
C VAL A 162 -11.10 5.02 10.43
N SER A 163 -12.38 5.30 10.24
CA SER A 163 -13.40 5.21 11.29
C SER A 163 -13.54 3.82 11.89
N GLU A 164 -13.25 2.75 11.12
CA GLU A 164 -13.25 1.37 11.62
C GLU A 164 -12.19 1.09 12.68
N TYR A 165 -11.16 1.92 12.75
CA TYR A 165 -10.09 1.82 13.74
C TYR A 165 -10.32 2.72 14.96
N SER A 166 -11.48 3.38 15.07
CA SER A 166 -11.75 4.37 16.11
C SER A 166 -11.59 3.81 17.53
N SER A 167 -11.90 2.52 17.75
CA SER A 167 -11.70 1.84 19.04
C SER A 167 -10.23 1.75 19.47
N MET A 168 -9.29 1.83 18.54
CA MET A 168 -7.85 1.82 18.81
C MET A 168 -7.33 3.23 19.16
N LEU A 169 -8.09 4.28 18.80
CA LEU A 169 -7.70 5.69 18.90
C LEU A 169 -8.23 6.31 20.20
N SER A 170 -7.72 5.86 21.35
CA SER A 170 -8.13 6.32 22.68
C SER A 170 -6.93 6.41 23.61
N GLY A 171 -6.78 7.52 24.33
CA GLY A 171 -5.63 7.77 25.22
C GLY A 171 -4.30 7.76 24.45
N GLY A 172 -3.21 7.36 25.08
CA GLY A 172 -1.91 7.22 24.42
C GLY A 172 -1.95 6.06 23.44
N THR A 173 -1.78 6.32 22.15
CA THR A 173 -1.86 5.34 21.05
C THR A 173 -0.55 5.33 20.30
N GLU A 174 0.01 4.14 20.09
CA GLU A 174 1.28 3.93 19.40
C GLU A 174 1.06 3.76 17.89
N PHE A 175 1.88 4.44 17.11
CA PHE A 175 1.91 4.40 15.66
C PHE A 175 3.29 4.02 15.15
N ARG A 176 3.31 3.45 13.96
CA ARG A 176 4.52 3.19 13.19
C ARG A 176 4.31 3.70 11.77
N LEU A 177 5.23 4.51 11.26
CA LEU A 177 5.28 4.91 9.87
C LEU A 177 6.51 4.28 9.23
N TYR A 178 6.27 3.35 8.32
CA TYR A 178 7.32 2.74 7.50
C TYR A 178 7.54 3.55 6.21
N TYR A 179 8.79 3.66 5.79
CA TYR A 179 9.20 4.25 4.51
C TYR A 179 10.12 3.30 3.75
N GLY A 180 9.64 2.80 2.61
CA GLY A 180 10.33 1.84 1.75
C GLY A 180 11.14 2.51 0.63
N GLY A 181 11.86 3.57 0.95
CA GLY A 181 12.68 4.29 -0.03
C GLY A 181 13.98 3.55 -0.38
N PHE A 182 14.48 3.77 -1.58
CA PHE A 182 15.77 3.26 -2.03
C PHE A 182 16.68 4.34 -2.66
N ASP A 183 16.16 5.56 -2.84
CA ASP A 183 16.91 6.69 -3.38
C ASP A 183 17.63 7.43 -2.26
N ALA A 184 18.95 7.28 -2.22
CA ALA A 184 19.82 7.90 -1.24
C ALA A 184 20.32 9.28 -1.68
N THR A 185 19.57 10.00 -2.51
CA THR A 185 19.94 11.37 -2.92
C THR A 185 19.94 12.29 -1.70
N PRO A 186 21.10 12.80 -1.24
CA PRO A 186 21.20 13.45 0.07
C PRO A 186 20.46 14.80 0.15
N THR A 187 20.11 15.39 -1.00
CA THR A 187 19.46 16.71 -1.06
C THR A 187 17.97 16.64 -1.35
N ARG A 188 17.38 15.42 -1.46
CA ARG A 188 15.97 15.24 -1.80
C ARG A 188 15.33 14.21 -0.87
N SER A 189 14.12 14.50 -0.40
CA SER A 189 13.41 13.62 0.52
C SER A 189 11.97 14.06 0.71
N HIS A 190 11.27 13.37 1.59
CA HIS A 190 9.89 13.64 1.96
C HIS A 190 9.73 13.88 3.46
N ALA A 191 8.61 14.49 3.82
CA ALA A 191 8.11 14.43 5.18
C ALA A 191 6.61 14.21 5.15
N VAL A 192 6.12 13.52 6.18
CA VAL A 192 4.69 13.24 6.38
C VAL A 192 4.21 13.92 7.65
N ARG A 193 3.04 14.56 7.58
CA ARG A 193 2.28 15.02 8.72
C ARG A 193 0.90 14.37 8.71
N LEU A 194 0.46 13.94 9.88
CA LEU A 194 -0.82 13.29 10.09
C LEU A 194 -1.69 14.19 10.99
N ASP A 195 -2.83 14.59 10.48
CA ASP A 195 -3.83 15.31 11.26
C ASP A 195 -5.10 14.43 11.35
N PHE A 196 -5.35 13.83 12.50
CA PHE A 196 -6.56 13.05 12.77
C PHE A 196 -7.70 14.00 13.14
N ASN A 197 -8.68 14.14 12.27
CA ASN A 197 -9.89 14.91 12.51
C ASN A 197 -10.96 13.97 13.06
N LEU A 198 -11.38 14.21 14.31
CA LEU A 198 -12.29 13.36 15.06
C LEU A 198 -13.67 14.03 15.09
N TYR A 199 -14.69 13.35 14.57
CA TYR A 199 -16.07 13.83 14.55
C TYR A 199 -16.87 13.00 15.56
N GLU A 200 -17.15 13.59 16.75
CA GLU A 200 -17.89 12.93 17.82
C GLU A 200 -19.32 12.66 17.41
N GLY A 201 -19.79 11.47 17.69
CA GLY A 201 -21.15 11.02 17.37
C GLY A 201 -21.26 9.51 17.36
N LYS A 202 -22.50 9.02 17.34
CA LYS A 202 -22.76 7.59 17.26
C LYS A 202 -22.52 7.09 15.82
N PRO A 203 -21.60 6.13 15.61
CA PRO A 203 -21.43 5.53 14.30
C PRO A 203 -22.68 4.76 13.88
N SER A 204 -22.95 4.70 12.58
CA SER A 204 -24.09 3.94 12.04
C SER A 204 -24.01 2.44 12.35
N LYS A 205 -22.80 1.92 12.49
CA LYS A 205 -22.48 0.57 12.96
C LYS A 205 -21.25 0.64 13.85
N LYS A 206 -21.32 0.04 15.03
CA LYS A 206 -20.21 0.04 15.98
C LYS A 206 -19.29 -1.13 15.73
N VAL A 207 -17.98 -0.88 15.67
CA VAL A 207 -16.97 -1.95 15.67
C VAL A 207 -16.87 -2.50 17.10
N VAL A 208 -17.21 -3.78 17.27
CA VAL A 208 -17.18 -4.49 18.56
C VAL A 208 -16.11 -5.56 18.61
N TRP A 209 -15.53 -5.91 17.48
CA TRP A 209 -14.45 -6.88 17.36
C TRP A 209 -13.57 -6.56 16.15
N THR A 210 -12.27 -6.78 16.29
CA THR A 210 -11.31 -6.60 15.21
C THR A 210 -10.35 -7.78 15.22
N SER A 211 -9.95 -8.24 14.05
CA SER A 211 -8.93 -9.27 13.91
C SER A 211 -8.12 -9.10 12.63
N LYS A 212 -6.86 -9.40 12.73
CA LYS A 212 -5.92 -9.49 11.61
C LYS A 212 -6.06 -10.83 10.91
N VAL A 213 -6.18 -10.81 9.59
CA VAL A 213 -6.17 -12.01 8.74
C VAL A 213 -4.78 -12.22 8.15
N TYR A 214 -4.25 -11.21 7.47
CA TYR A 214 -2.90 -11.20 6.90
C TYR A 214 -2.22 -9.89 7.27
N ASP A 215 -0.97 -9.97 7.66
CA ASP A 215 -0.22 -8.88 8.27
C ASP A 215 0.91 -8.40 7.35
N SER A 216 0.81 -7.16 6.89
CA SER A 216 1.82 -6.48 6.07
C SER A 216 2.92 -5.82 6.89
N SER A 217 2.82 -5.80 8.21
CA SER A 217 3.84 -5.21 9.08
C SER A 217 5.14 -6.03 9.07
N ARG A 218 6.24 -5.42 9.51
CA ARG A 218 7.53 -6.12 9.64
C ARG A 218 7.49 -7.30 10.62
N ASP A 219 6.58 -7.22 11.60
CA ASP A 219 6.43 -8.23 12.64
C ASP A 219 5.53 -9.38 12.18
N GLY A 220 4.84 -9.20 11.03
CA GLY A 220 3.90 -10.17 10.48
C GLY A 220 4.54 -11.21 9.56
N ASN A 221 3.82 -12.32 9.36
CA ASN A 221 4.26 -13.41 8.50
C ASN A 221 4.25 -13.04 7.01
N SER A 222 3.34 -12.17 6.58
CA SER A 222 3.33 -11.64 5.21
C SER A 222 4.44 -10.62 5.00
N GLY A 223 5.04 -10.16 6.07
CA GLY A 223 6.21 -9.33 6.15
C GLY A 223 6.07 -8.00 5.41
N TYR A 224 6.78 -7.00 5.88
CA TYR A 224 6.82 -5.69 5.24
C TYR A 224 7.36 -5.75 3.79
N ARG A 225 8.19 -6.72 3.46
CA ARG A 225 8.68 -6.94 2.08
C ARG A 225 7.64 -7.60 1.19
N GLY A 226 6.51 -7.97 1.79
CA GLY A 226 5.43 -8.58 1.07
C GLY A 226 5.75 -9.98 0.57
N TRP A 227 4.94 -10.39 -0.35
CA TRP A 227 4.96 -11.71 -0.94
C TRP A 227 5.73 -11.68 -2.25
N SER A 228 6.88 -12.37 -2.33
CA SER A 228 7.62 -12.51 -3.58
C SER A 228 6.89 -13.46 -4.50
N TYR A 229 6.23 -12.89 -5.51
CA TYR A 229 5.37 -13.61 -6.41
C TYR A 229 6.18 -14.29 -7.53
N GLY A 230 6.07 -15.61 -7.63
CA GLY A 230 6.69 -16.38 -8.70
C GLY A 230 8.19 -16.61 -8.58
N VAL A 231 8.82 -16.26 -7.48
CA VAL A 231 10.20 -16.65 -7.18
C VAL A 231 10.19 -18.07 -6.62
N LYS A 232 11.04 -18.94 -7.15
CA LYS A 232 11.18 -20.32 -6.66
C LYS A 232 11.46 -20.34 -5.15
N GLY A 233 10.62 -21.02 -4.38
CA GLY A 233 10.67 -21.04 -2.92
C GLY A 233 9.83 -19.97 -2.23
N HIS A 234 9.21 -19.08 -2.99
CA HIS A 234 8.23 -18.11 -2.53
C HIS A 234 6.90 -18.37 -3.23
N ASP A 235 6.30 -19.50 -2.95
CA ASP A 235 5.03 -19.91 -3.55
C ASP A 235 3.89 -19.08 -2.94
N ILE A 236 3.00 -18.60 -3.79
CA ILE A 236 1.77 -17.93 -3.36
C ILE A 236 0.85 -18.85 -2.54
N GLU A 237 1.03 -20.14 -2.67
CA GLU A 237 0.30 -21.17 -1.92
C GLU A 237 0.95 -21.49 -0.55
N ASP A 238 2.03 -20.80 -0.17
CA ASP A 238 2.64 -21.00 1.16
C ASP A 238 1.65 -20.62 2.26
N ALA A 239 1.08 -21.65 2.89
CA ALA A 239 0.06 -21.52 3.93
C ALA A 239 0.53 -20.73 5.17
N SER A 240 1.83 -20.60 5.38
CA SER A 240 2.37 -19.80 6.50
C SER A 240 2.08 -18.31 6.31
N ARG A 241 1.99 -17.86 5.07
CA ARG A 241 1.79 -16.45 4.72
C ARG A 241 0.35 -16.13 4.34
N LEU A 242 -0.19 -16.77 3.30
CA LEU A 242 -1.51 -16.46 2.73
C LEU A 242 -2.51 -17.61 2.85
N GLY A 243 -2.21 -18.71 3.53
CA GLY A 243 -3.11 -19.84 3.67
C GLY A 243 -4.36 -19.52 4.49
N LYS A 244 -5.25 -20.51 4.53
CA LYS A 244 -6.52 -20.45 5.26
C LYS A 244 -6.35 -19.97 6.72
N ARG A 245 -7.22 -19.05 7.13
CA ARG A 245 -7.33 -18.55 8.51
C ARG A 245 -8.72 -18.85 9.05
N GLU A 246 -8.80 -19.15 10.35
CA GLU A 246 -10.05 -19.49 11.03
C GLU A 246 -10.26 -18.58 12.25
N PHE A 247 -11.50 -18.16 12.43
CA PHE A 247 -11.90 -17.24 13.49
C PHE A 247 -13.17 -17.75 14.18
N THR A 248 -13.27 -17.50 15.48
CA THR A 248 -14.52 -17.64 16.24
C THR A 248 -15.07 -16.26 16.49
N LEU A 249 -16.26 -15.98 15.99
CA LEU A 249 -16.87 -14.67 16.06
C LEU A 249 -17.62 -14.50 17.39
N PRO A 250 -17.45 -13.37 18.09
CA PRO A 250 -18.27 -13.00 19.25
C PRO A 250 -19.78 -12.93 18.91
N GLN A 251 -20.64 -13.14 19.90
CA GLN A 251 -22.08 -13.19 19.69
C GLN A 251 -22.68 -11.84 19.26
N GLU A 252 -22.08 -10.75 19.70
CA GLU A 252 -22.47 -9.38 19.38
C GLU A 252 -22.20 -8.97 17.92
N VAL A 253 -21.35 -9.69 17.20
CA VAL A 253 -21.05 -9.42 15.79
C VAL A 253 -22.26 -9.79 14.93
N LYS A 254 -22.89 -8.80 14.30
CA LYS A 254 -24.04 -8.96 13.40
C LYS A 254 -23.67 -8.95 11.92
N SER A 255 -22.62 -8.22 11.57
CA SER A 255 -22.05 -8.21 10.22
C SER A 255 -20.54 -8.02 10.29
N LEU A 256 -19.85 -8.34 9.20
CA LEU A 256 -18.41 -8.14 9.12
C LEU A 256 -18.10 -7.19 7.97
N LEU A 257 -17.14 -6.31 8.21
CA LEU A 257 -16.45 -5.54 7.19
C LEU A 257 -15.04 -6.10 7.07
N MET A 258 -14.65 -6.49 5.86
CA MET A 258 -13.30 -6.94 5.55
C MET A 258 -12.61 -5.87 4.70
N LYS A 259 -11.48 -5.37 5.18
CA LYS A 259 -10.58 -4.49 4.43
C LYS A 259 -9.51 -5.35 3.77
N VAL A 260 -9.25 -5.11 2.50
CA VAL A 260 -8.20 -5.79 1.73
C VAL A 260 -7.33 -4.73 1.07
N ALA A 261 -6.07 -4.66 1.49
CA ALA A 261 -5.07 -3.76 0.95
C ALA A 261 -3.95 -4.60 0.30
N VAL A 262 -3.97 -4.65 -1.04
CA VAL A 262 -2.97 -5.38 -1.83
C VAL A 262 -2.34 -4.42 -2.81
N SER A 263 -1.00 -4.38 -2.85
CA SER A 263 -0.24 -3.66 -3.87
C SER A 263 0.90 -4.50 -4.40
N GLY A 264 1.12 -4.46 -5.71
CA GLY A 264 2.24 -5.14 -6.36
C GLY A 264 3.43 -4.20 -6.55
N HIS A 265 4.62 -4.71 -6.31
CA HIS A 265 5.87 -3.95 -6.37
C HIS A 265 6.96 -4.74 -7.05
N GLY A 266 7.91 -4.01 -7.63
CA GLY A 266 9.05 -4.57 -8.29
C GLY A 266 8.71 -5.18 -9.64
N HIS A 267 9.73 -5.33 -10.44
CA HIS A 267 9.65 -5.93 -11.78
C HIS A 267 10.99 -6.56 -12.14
N ASP A 268 10.91 -7.51 -13.06
CA ASP A 268 12.08 -8.16 -13.63
C ASP A 268 12.21 -7.81 -15.10
N GLN A 269 13.42 -7.64 -15.57
CA GLN A 269 13.67 -7.33 -16.99
C GLN A 269 13.53 -8.57 -17.87
N GLY A 270 13.05 -8.39 -19.08
CA GLY A 270 13.13 -9.35 -20.17
C GLY A 270 11.82 -9.90 -20.71
N ARG A 271 10.67 -9.63 -20.08
CA ARG A 271 9.33 -9.96 -20.61
C ARG A 271 8.62 -8.70 -21.09
N PHE A 272 8.14 -8.72 -22.31
CA PHE A 272 7.26 -7.68 -22.83
C PHE A 272 5.82 -7.95 -22.34
N ILE A 273 5.22 -6.94 -21.73
CA ILE A 273 3.81 -6.98 -21.32
C ILE A 273 3.04 -6.07 -22.27
N GLU A 274 2.22 -6.67 -23.15
CA GLU A 274 1.51 -5.95 -24.21
C GLU A 274 0.61 -4.84 -23.63
N ARG A 275 -0.07 -5.11 -22.53
CA ARG A 275 -0.99 -4.17 -21.90
C ARG A 275 -0.31 -2.88 -21.43
N THR A 276 0.90 -2.97 -20.87
CA THR A 276 1.64 -1.83 -20.32
C THR A 276 2.70 -1.28 -21.27
N GLY A 277 3.08 -2.05 -22.28
CA GLY A 277 4.23 -1.72 -23.13
C GLY A 277 5.58 -1.83 -22.40
N TYR A 278 5.61 -2.49 -21.24
CA TYR A 278 6.80 -2.62 -20.41
C TYR A 278 7.48 -3.97 -20.59
N VAL A 279 8.82 -3.96 -20.61
CA VAL A 279 9.60 -5.19 -20.73
C VAL A 279 10.00 -5.67 -19.35
N THR A 280 9.43 -6.80 -18.92
CA THR A 280 9.71 -7.39 -17.61
C THR A 280 9.57 -8.91 -17.66
N ARG A 281 10.18 -9.62 -16.76
CA ARG A 281 10.03 -11.07 -16.60
C ARG A 281 8.92 -11.43 -15.62
N ASN A 282 8.73 -10.59 -14.64
CA ASN A 282 7.77 -10.78 -13.58
C ASN A 282 7.42 -9.39 -13.06
N ALA A 283 6.26 -8.87 -13.45
CA ALA A 283 5.90 -7.49 -13.19
C ALA A 283 4.76 -7.40 -12.20
N ALA A 284 5.02 -7.68 -10.93
CA ALA A 284 4.03 -7.44 -9.90
C ALA A 284 3.61 -5.96 -9.87
N GLU A 285 4.52 -5.04 -10.17
CA GLU A 285 4.23 -3.59 -10.17
C GLU A 285 3.36 -3.14 -11.34
N PHE A 286 3.68 -3.60 -12.56
CA PHE A 286 3.01 -3.16 -13.79
C PHE A 286 2.01 -4.16 -14.35
N ASP A 287 1.81 -5.25 -13.65
CA ASP A 287 0.88 -6.28 -14.05
C ASP A 287 -0.52 -6.04 -13.48
N GLU A 288 -1.50 -6.61 -14.14
CA GLU A 288 -2.86 -6.67 -13.65
C GLU A 288 -3.14 -8.07 -13.17
N ASN A 289 -3.54 -8.19 -11.91
CA ASN A 289 -3.87 -9.47 -11.30
C ASN A 289 -5.18 -9.40 -10.54
N THR A 290 -5.68 -10.56 -10.15
CA THR A 290 -6.82 -10.69 -9.28
C THR A 290 -6.45 -11.45 -8.02
N TYR A 291 -7.19 -11.19 -6.96
CA TYR A 291 -7.23 -12.05 -5.79
C TYR A 291 -8.64 -12.59 -5.57
N THR A 292 -8.73 -13.73 -4.96
CA THR A 292 -10.00 -14.30 -4.54
C THR A 292 -9.93 -14.68 -3.08
N ILE A 293 -10.92 -14.27 -2.29
CA ILE A 293 -11.08 -14.71 -0.92
C ILE A 293 -12.26 -15.70 -0.87
N VAL A 294 -11.95 -16.93 -0.50
CA VAL A 294 -12.92 -17.99 -0.26
C VAL A 294 -13.35 -17.93 1.20
N ILE A 295 -14.65 -17.82 1.44
CA ILE A 295 -15.22 -17.65 2.78
C ILE A 295 -16.02 -18.91 3.11
N ASN A 296 -15.72 -19.55 4.24
CA ASN A 296 -16.37 -20.80 4.66
C ASN A 296 -16.40 -21.89 3.58
N GLY A 297 -15.24 -22.15 3.00
CA GLY A 297 -15.11 -23.03 1.84
C GLY A 297 -15.55 -22.33 0.55
N VAL A 298 -16.65 -22.71 -0.06
CA VAL A 298 -17.15 -22.10 -1.32
C VAL A 298 -18.46 -21.35 -1.16
N THR A 299 -18.94 -21.18 0.08
CA THR A 299 -20.28 -20.62 0.33
C THR A 299 -20.36 -19.14 -0.06
N GLN A 300 -19.30 -18.38 0.15
CA GLN A 300 -19.19 -16.99 -0.27
C GLN A 300 -17.80 -16.81 -0.92
N LYS A 301 -17.74 -16.08 -2.01
CA LYS A 301 -16.50 -15.77 -2.70
C LYS A 301 -16.45 -14.28 -3.01
N LYS A 302 -15.33 -13.64 -2.71
CA LYS A 302 -15.06 -12.24 -3.07
C LYS A 302 -13.84 -12.21 -3.99
N THR A 303 -13.97 -11.55 -5.12
CA THR A 303 -12.86 -11.39 -6.09
C THR A 303 -12.59 -9.93 -6.29
N GLY A 304 -11.34 -9.51 -6.08
CA GLY A 304 -10.89 -8.15 -6.30
C GLY A 304 -9.83 -8.07 -7.39
N ARG A 305 -9.81 -6.96 -8.10
CA ARG A 305 -8.83 -6.67 -9.13
C ARG A 305 -7.68 -5.86 -8.52
N ILE A 306 -6.45 -6.34 -8.72
CA ILE A 306 -5.23 -5.64 -8.32
C ILE A 306 -4.80 -4.77 -9.49
N PHE A 307 -5.41 -3.58 -9.58
CA PHE A 307 -5.22 -2.68 -10.72
C PHE A 307 -5.54 -1.23 -10.37
N TYR A 308 -4.74 -0.31 -10.88
CA TYR A 308 -4.99 1.13 -10.85
C TYR A 308 -4.65 1.74 -12.19
N SER A 309 -5.62 2.46 -12.78
CA SER A 309 -5.43 3.11 -14.08
C SER A 309 -4.54 4.34 -13.99
N ASN A 310 -3.62 4.48 -14.93
CA ASN A 310 -2.77 5.67 -15.09
C ASN A 310 -3.57 6.96 -15.41
N LYS A 311 -4.83 6.86 -15.81
CA LYS A 311 -5.68 8.01 -16.19
C LYS A 311 -5.86 9.02 -15.07
N ASP A 312 -5.76 8.54 -13.81
CA ASP A 312 -5.89 9.39 -12.63
C ASP A 312 -4.57 9.98 -12.14
N ASN A 313 -3.44 9.61 -12.80
CA ASN A 313 -2.13 10.11 -12.44
C ASN A 313 -1.96 11.56 -12.92
N TYR A 314 -1.41 12.40 -12.07
CA TYR A 314 -1.00 13.73 -12.49
C TYR A 314 0.41 13.72 -13.09
N PRO A 315 0.76 14.69 -13.96
CA PRO A 315 2.06 14.73 -14.61
C PRO A 315 3.21 14.77 -13.61
N GLN A 316 4.17 13.88 -13.78
CA GLN A 316 5.39 13.75 -12.99
C GLN A 316 6.50 13.16 -13.87
N ALA A 317 7.66 12.88 -13.31
CA ALA A 317 8.73 12.15 -14.01
C ALA A 317 8.49 10.62 -13.98
N GLY A 318 9.41 9.85 -14.57
CA GLY A 318 9.43 8.40 -14.46
C GLY A 318 8.29 7.68 -15.17
N THR A 319 7.93 6.53 -14.64
CA THR A 319 6.96 5.59 -15.24
C THR A 319 5.51 5.83 -14.78
N TYR A 320 5.15 7.05 -14.42
CA TYR A 320 3.79 7.40 -13.99
C TYR A 320 2.72 7.19 -15.09
N LEU A 321 3.14 7.05 -16.34
CA LEU A 321 2.26 6.82 -17.50
C LEU A 321 1.73 5.38 -17.57
N TYR A 322 2.27 4.46 -16.79
CA TYR A 322 1.84 3.06 -16.80
C TYR A 322 0.78 2.79 -15.75
N ASP A 323 -0.15 1.90 -16.10
CA ASP A 323 -1.05 1.27 -15.12
C ASP A 323 -0.23 0.47 -14.13
N ARG A 324 -0.74 0.32 -12.90
CA ARG A 324 -0.03 -0.37 -11.83
C ARG A 324 -0.92 -1.34 -11.07
N ALA A 325 -0.29 -2.23 -10.34
CA ALA A 325 -0.94 -3.19 -9.46
C ALA A 325 -1.51 -2.51 -8.21
N ASN A 326 -2.68 -1.87 -8.39
CA ASN A 326 -3.54 -1.28 -7.37
C ASN A 326 -3.04 0.01 -6.70
N TRP A 327 -2.06 0.71 -7.26
CA TRP A 327 -1.56 1.98 -6.75
C TRP A 327 -1.11 2.95 -7.84
N ALA A 328 -0.82 4.18 -7.47
CA ALA A 328 -0.26 5.18 -8.37
C ALA A 328 0.77 6.05 -7.65
N PRO A 329 1.86 6.48 -8.32
CA PRO A 329 2.84 7.40 -7.76
C PRO A 329 2.17 8.69 -7.27
N GLY A 330 2.45 9.08 -6.03
CA GLY A 330 1.91 10.27 -5.40
C GLY A 330 0.46 10.16 -4.93
N ASN A 331 -0.08 8.94 -4.76
CA ASN A 331 -1.43 8.71 -4.24
C ASN A 331 -1.44 7.63 -3.15
N PRO A 332 -2.45 7.59 -2.28
CA PRO A 332 -2.71 6.44 -1.42
C PRO A 332 -3.14 5.22 -2.22
N LEU A 333 -3.00 4.05 -1.59
CA LEU A 333 -3.45 2.77 -2.12
C LEU A 333 -4.96 2.75 -2.37
N ASN A 334 -5.36 2.08 -3.44
CA ASN A 334 -6.75 1.68 -3.63
C ASN A 334 -7.08 0.46 -2.76
N VAL A 335 -7.91 0.64 -1.74
CA VAL A 335 -8.27 -0.37 -0.75
C VAL A 335 -9.67 -0.91 -1.03
N HIS A 336 -9.85 -2.22 -0.97
CA HIS A 336 -11.14 -2.87 -1.16
C HIS A 336 -11.81 -3.15 0.19
N TYR A 337 -13.11 -2.91 0.26
CA TYR A 337 -13.94 -3.21 1.42
C TYR A 337 -15.05 -4.17 1.03
N TRP A 338 -15.17 -5.28 1.75
CA TRP A 338 -16.16 -6.32 1.51
C TRP A 338 -17.04 -6.51 2.73
N THR A 339 -18.36 -6.52 2.54
CA THR A 339 -19.28 -6.96 3.58
C THR A 339 -19.40 -8.48 3.53
N ILE A 340 -19.31 -9.11 4.71
CA ILE A 340 -19.45 -10.56 4.88
C ILE A 340 -20.58 -10.80 5.87
N THR A 341 -21.45 -11.74 5.53
CA THR A 341 -22.48 -12.23 6.46
C THR A 341 -21.87 -13.29 7.38
N PRO A 342 -21.88 -13.11 8.70
CA PRO A 342 -21.41 -14.13 9.63
C PRO A 342 -22.20 -15.43 9.51
N PRO A 343 -21.58 -16.61 9.73
CA PRO A 343 -22.30 -17.87 9.83
C PRO A 343 -23.25 -17.84 11.04
N GLU A 344 -24.54 -18.12 10.82
CA GLU A 344 -25.58 -17.95 11.85
C GLU A 344 -25.43 -18.91 13.03
N SER A 345 -25.15 -20.19 12.78
CA SER A 345 -25.16 -21.22 13.81
C SER A 345 -23.80 -21.53 14.41
N SER A 346 -22.77 -21.62 13.58
CA SER A 346 -21.44 -22.08 14.04
C SER A 346 -20.56 -20.98 14.63
N ARG A 347 -20.83 -19.73 14.30
CA ARG A 347 -19.96 -18.59 14.62
C ARG A 347 -18.50 -18.77 14.21
N ARG A 348 -18.22 -19.80 13.40
CA ARG A 348 -16.87 -20.06 12.85
C ARG A 348 -16.77 -19.49 11.45
N LEU A 349 -15.78 -18.65 11.26
CA LEU A 349 -15.45 -18.03 9.96
C LEU A 349 -14.12 -18.60 9.50
N SER A 350 -14.04 -19.05 8.26
CA SER A 350 -12.77 -19.34 7.60
C SER A 350 -12.59 -18.44 6.38
N LEU A 351 -11.38 -17.95 6.20
CA LEU A 351 -10.98 -17.14 5.07
C LEU A 351 -9.71 -17.74 4.45
N ASP A 352 -9.69 -17.76 3.12
CA ASP A 352 -8.55 -18.24 2.34
C ASP A 352 -8.34 -17.28 1.15
N LEU A 353 -7.22 -16.56 1.14
CA LEU A 353 -6.89 -15.62 0.08
C LEU A 353 -5.99 -16.30 -0.94
N ASN A 354 -6.44 -16.27 -2.18
CA ASN A 354 -5.71 -16.79 -3.31
C ASN A 354 -5.42 -15.68 -4.30
N LEU A 355 -4.16 -15.43 -4.60
CA LEU A 355 -3.76 -14.60 -5.73
C LEU A 355 -3.91 -15.40 -7.03
N GLU A 356 -4.14 -14.71 -8.13
CA GLU A 356 -4.12 -15.32 -9.45
C GLU A 356 -2.77 -16.01 -9.70
N LYS A 357 -2.81 -17.21 -10.24
CA LYS A 357 -1.60 -17.97 -10.52
C LYS A 357 -0.74 -17.22 -11.54
N PHE A 358 0.52 -17.17 -11.25
CA PHE A 358 1.52 -16.52 -12.05
C PHE A 358 2.74 -17.46 -12.21
N GLU A 359 3.24 -17.58 -13.41
CA GLU A 359 4.41 -18.39 -13.68
C GLU A 359 5.65 -17.49 -13.72
N SER A 360 6.52 -17.60 -12.72
CA SER A 360 7.78 -16.88 -12.71
C SER A 360 8.72 -17.39 -13.79
N GLN A 361 9.21 -16.49 -14.61
CA GLN A 361 10.29 -16.77 -15.54
C GLN A 361 11.67 -16.48 -14.92
N PHE A 362 11.70 -16.21 -13.64
CA PHE A 362 12.91 -15.88 -12.92
C PHE A 362 13.76 -17.15 -12.74
N THR A 363 14.97 -17.13 -13.28
CA THR A 363 15.90 -18.26 -13.24
C THR A 363 17.01 -18.09 -12.20
N ASP A 364 17.19 -16.90 -11.65
CA ASP A 364 18.20 -16.62 -10.64
C ASP A 364 17.60 -16.70 -9.23
N PRO A 365 17.97 -17.73 -8.45
CA PRO A 365 17.47 -17.87 -7.08
C PRO A 365 17.98 -16.77 -6.13
N LYS A 366 18.95 -15.95 -6.54
CA LYS A 366 19.48 -14.84 -5.74
C LYS A 366 18.73 -13.53 -5.94
N ALA A 367 17.88 -13.45 -6.94
CA ALA A 367 17.10 -12.27 -7.23
C ALA A 367 15.79 -12.24 -6.42
N GLU A 368 15.88 -12.59 -5.16
CA GLU A 368 14.78 -12.52 -4.22
C GLU A 368 14.21 -11.09 -4.12
N GLY A 369 12.91 -10.96 -4.24
CA GLY A 369 12.19 -9.74 -3.91
C GLY A 369 12.05 -8.69 -4.99
N CYS A 370 12.42 -8.98 -6.25
CA CYS A 370 12.19 -8.02 -7.33
C CYS A 370 10.71 -7.81 -7.62
N ALA A 371 9.90 -8.89 -7.65
CA ALA A 371 8.45 -8.81 -7.84
C ALA A 371 7.72 -9.38 -6.62
N GLN A 372 6.86 -8.56 -5.99
CA GLN A 372 6.20 -8.94 -4.74
C GLN A 372 4.85 -8.24 -4.58
N TYR A 373 3.96 -8.88 -3.82
CA TYR A 373 2.72 -8.25 -3.32
C TYR A 373 2.83 -8.00 -1.82
N ILE A 374 2.44 -6.80 -1.39
CA ILE A 374 2.26 -6.47 0.01
C ILE A 374 0.77 -6.62 0.32
N VAL A 375 0.44 -7.55 1.22
CA VAL A 375 -0.94 -7.94 1.51
C VAL A 375 -1.28 -7.66 2.97
N GLU A 376 -2.30 -6.85 3.18
CA GLU A 376 -2.94 -6.63 4.48
C GLU A 376 -4.41 -6.95 4.36
N VAL A 377 -4.93 -7.75 5.30
CA VAL A 377 -6.37 -8.01 5.40
C VAL A 377 -6.80 -7.94 6.86
N ASP A 378 -7.75 -7.05 7.12
CA ASP A 378 -8.34 -6.84 8.44
C ASP A 378 -9.83 -7.17 8.43
N LEU A 379 -10.33 -7.71 9.54
CA LEU A 379 -11.74 -7.94 9.82
C LEU A 379 -12.24 -7.03 10.93
N PHE A 380 -13.40 -6.43 10.71
CA PHE A 380 -14.12 -5.64 11.71
C PHE A 380 -15.50 -6.25 11.92
N GLY A 381 -15.75 -6.74 13.14
CA GLY A 381 -17.07 -7.21 13.57
C GLY A 381 -17.91 -6.01 13.97
N LEU A 382 -19.08 -5.89 13.34
CA LEU A 382 -19.99 -4.77 13.51
C LEU A 382 -21.23 -5.21 14.26
N SER A 383 -21.68 -4.39 15.23
CA SER A 383 -23.01 -4.45 15.85
C SER A 383 -23.94 -3.40 15.26
N ASP A 384 -25.21 -3.50 15.57
CA ASP A 384 -26.24 -2.50 15.24
C ASP A 384 -26.10 -1.23 16.09
#